data_ca733f9c9cbc1d5cb37c51451d823d21
#
_entry.id   ca733f9c9cbc1d5cb37c51451d823d21
#
_cell.length_a   1.000
_cell.length_b   1.000
_cell.length_c   1.000
_cell.angle_alpha   90.00
_cell.angle_beta   90.00
_cell.angle_gamma   90.00
#
_symmetry.space_group_name_H-M   'P 1'
#
loop_
_entity.id
_entity.type
_entity.pdbx_description
1 polymer ?
#
loop_
_entity_poly.entity_id
_entity_poly.type
_entity_poly.pdbx_seq_one_letter_code
_entity_poly.pdbx_strand_id
1 'polypeptide(L)'
;MTATHDSGATRPARWLHGLKRTRFVLAATALAFGALWLLGAIAAGPALAGFALIAAAVLIATANAETTPAFLPRAEPRAPRIGDPLIEAVLAGLPDPVVALDHRGDVVALNARAAAVAPALRPGESVSLGLRVPEVLEAIRHARASGTSQRAEFFQRVPFDRWYEAIVTPILSAGADSRPGLLLLAFHDLTPLRRVEEMRADFIANASHELRTPLAALSGFIDTLRGSAREDPAARERFLAIMQVQADRMARLIDDLLSLSRIELNAHLRPDKQVDLGAIVRQVADSLQTLARDRDVEVKTVGTSVPLFVPGDRDELVRVFENLVENALKYAASGKRVDIALSRGEAPDGKPEARVAVRDRGPGIAPEHLPRLTERFYRVDVSESRAQGGTGLGLALVKHILNRHGGRLTIESVLGQGATFTAHLPAAQIDVGTNR
;
A
#
# COMPACT_ATOMS: atom_id res chain seq x y z
N MET A 1 46.46 -21.24 35.36
CA MET A 1 47.86 -20.83 35.52
C MET A 1 48.09 -19.71 34.52
N THR A 2 48.30 -18.48 34.80
CA THR A 2 48.94 -17.77 35.92
C THR A 2 48.27 -16.39 36.03
N ALA A 3 47.92 -16.03 37.25
CA ALA A 3 47.53 -14.70 37.65
C ALA A 3 48.75 -13.79 37.64
N THR A 4 48.61 -12.55 37.16
CA THR A 4 49.52 -11.47 37.49
C THR A 4 48.78 -10.37 38.21
N HIS A 5 49.13 -10.25 39.47
CA HIS A 5 48.93 -9.12 40.39
C HIS A 5 49.21 -7.81 39.67
N ASP A 6 48.34 -6.84 39.79
CA ASP A 6 48.71 -5.45 39.71
C ASP A 6 48.51 -4.78 41.04
N SER A 7 49.67 -4.30 41.49
CA SER A 7 49.99 -3.78 42.79
C SER A 7 49.39 -2.38 42.98
N GLY A 8 48.75 -2.18 44.11
CA GLY A 8 48.21 -0.91 44.57
C GLY A 8 49.23 0.22 44.57
N ALA A 9 49.00 1.22 43.76
CA ALA A 9 49.74 2.50 43.87
C ALA A 9 49.28 3.22 45.14
N THR A 10 50.30 3.42 46.00
CA THR A 10 50.22 3.89 47.37
C THR A 10 49.57 5.27 47.51
N ARG A 11 48.72 5.40 48.51
CA ARG A 11 47.99 6.61 48.94
C ARG A 11 48.77 7.93 49.11
N PRO A 12 50.13 8.00 49.25
CA PRO A 12 50.86 9.29 49.49
C PRO A 12 50.94 10.21 48.25
N ALA A 13 50.80 9.69 47.01
CA ALA A 13 51.00 10.52 45.84
C ALA A 13 49.81 11.49 45.56
N ARG A 14 48.60 11.18 46.08
CA ARG A 14 47.39 11.99 45.87
C ARG A 14 47.38 13.29 46.68
N TRP A 15 47.92 13.29 47.88
CA TRP A 15 48.01 14.47 48.78
C TRP A 15 48.92 15.56 48.24
N LEU A 16 49.96 15.19 47.55
CA LEU A 16 50.96 16.12 46.99
C LEU A 16 50.38 16.95 45.80
N HIS A 17 49.46 16.41 45.05
CA HIS A 17 48.81 17.17 43.95
C HIS A 17 47.78 18.19 44.44
N GLY A 18 46.99 17.89 45.47
CA GLY A 18 46.08 18.82 46.13
C GLY A 18 46.77 20.03 46.71
N LEU A 19 47.90 19.80 47.39
CA LEU A 19 48.75 20.86 47.98
C LEU A 19 49.30 21.84 46.93
N LYS A 20 49.70 21.37 45.75
CA LYS A 20 50.19 22.25 44.69
C LYS A 20 49.10 23.19 44.13
N ARG A 21 47.82 22.78 44.11
CA ARG A 21 46.74 23.55 43.57
C ARG A 21 46.21 24.61 44.54
N THR A 22 46.34 24.38 45.86
CA THR A 22 45.84 25.28 46.92
C THR A 22 46.94 26.12 47.58
N ARG A 23 48.20 25.97 47.14
CA ARG A 23 49.41 26.66 47.75
C ARG A 23 49.21 28.17 47.85
N PHE A 24 48.56 28.84 46.90
CA PHE A 24 48.34 30.29 46.93
C PHE A 24 47.37 30.67 48.00
N VAL A 25 46.29 29.87 48.18
CA VAL A 25 45.27 30.13 49.19
C VAL A 25 45.86 29.92 50.60
N LEU A 26 46.59 28.84 50.78
CA LEU A 26 47.25 28.58 52.06
C LEU A 26 48.36 29.65 52.43
N ALA A 27 49.06 30.12 51.39
CA ALA A 27 50.06 31.17 51.57
C ALA A 27 49.44 32.52 51.93
N ALA A 28 48.31 32.87 51.24
CA ALA A 28 47.59 34.11 51.52
C ALA A 28 46.94 34.13 52.92
N THR A 29 46.39 32.97 53.35
CA THR A 29 45.79 32.84 54.70
C THR A 29 46.90 32.86 55.78
N ALA A 30 48.05 32.24 55.57
CA ALA A 30 49.18 32.31 56.48
C ALA A 30 49.74 33.75 56.65
N LEU A 31 49.84 34.50 55.53
CA LEU A 31 50.27 35.90 55.54
C LEU A 31 49.23 36.80 56.28
N ALA A 32 47.93 36.59 56.06
CA ALA A 32 46.88 37.37 56.73
C ALA A 32 46.89 37.15 58.25
N PHE A 33 46.96 35.91 58.73
CA PHE A 33 47.03 35.62 60.17
C PHE A 33 48.37 36.05 60.80
N GLY A 34 49.45 35.93 60.05
CA GLY A 34 50.77 36.44 60.48
C GLY A 34 50.82 37.94 60.65
N ALA A 35 50.17 38.70 59.70
CA ALA A 35 50.06 40.16 59.78
C ALA A 35 49.22 40.60 60.97
N LEU A 36 48.09 39.95 61.26
CA LEU A 36 47.22 40.23 62.39
C LEU A 36 47.90 39.97 63.75
N TRP A 37 48.70 38.95 63.80
CA TRP A 37 49.55 38.68 65.01
C TRP A 37 50.62 39.74 65.17
N LEU A 38 51.40 40.11 64.16
CA LEU A 38 52.41 41.15 64.18
C LEU A 38 51.85 42.54 64.56
N LEU A 39 50.62 42.85 64.16
CA LEU A 39 49.93 44.09 64.53
C LEU A 39 49.30 44.05 65.91
N GLY A 40 49.50 42.96 66.67
CA GLY A 40 48.95 42.82 68.02
C GLY A 40 47.41 42.67 68.10
N ALA A 41 46.76 42.48 66.96
CA ALA A 41 45.30 42.37 66.88
C ALA A 41 44.79 41.01 67.40
N ILE A 42 45.58 39.97 67.36
CA ILE A 42 45.19 38.60 67.77
C ILE A 42 46.45 37.96 68.52
N ALA A 43 46.17 37.20 69.60
CA ALA A 43 47.18 36.42 70.28
C ALA A 43 47.65 35.24 69.41
N ALA A 44 48.87 34.77 69.58
CA ALA A 44 49.51 33.72 68.78
C ALA A 44 48.66 32.38 68.73
N GLY A 45 48.05 32.01 69.85
CA GLY A 45 47.20 30.79 69.92
C GLY A 45 45.99 30.82 69.02
N PRO A 46 45.11 31.83 69.08
CA PRO A 46 43.98 31.96 68.17
C PRO A 46 44.37 32.09 66.69
N ALA A 47 45.47 32.76 66.35
CA ALA A 47 45.95 32.89 64.97
C ALA A 47 46.34 31.56 64.38
N LEU A 48 47.10 30.73 65.13
CA LEU A 48 47.47 29.36 64.71
C LEU A 48 46.28 28.44 64.62
N ALA A 49 45.26 28.55 65.52
CA ALA A 49 44.09 27.75 65.50
C ALA A 49 43.19 28.09 64.26
N GLY A 50 43.03 29.41 63.95
CA GLY A 50 42.31 29.86 62.77
C GLY A 50 42.91 29.43 61.47
N PHE A 51 44.21 29.51 61.31
CA PHE A 51 44.97 29.01 60.16
C PHE A 51 44.83 27.49 60.00
N ALA A 52 44.96 26.73 61.11
CA ALA A 52 44.83 25.26 61.08
C ALA A 52 43.38 24.82 60.63
N LEU A 53 42.37 25.57 61.08
CA LEU A 53 40.99 25.28 60.76
C LEU A 53 40.67 25.57 59.26
N ILE A 54 41.20 26.67 58.72
CA ILE A 54 41.08 26.96 57.27
C ILE A 54 41.88 26.00 56.43
N ALA A 55 43.05 25.64 56.82
CA ALA A 55 43.90 24.64 56.15
C ALA A 55 43.20 23.27 56.10
N ALA A 56 42.59 22.86 57.22
CA ALA A 56 41.82 21.62 57.28
C ALA A 56 40.55 21.66 56.35
N ALA A 57 39.83 22.78 56.38
CA ALA A 57 38.67 22.96 55.51
C ALA A 57 39.03 22.93 54.03
N VAL A 58 40.13 23.56 53.62
CA VAL A 58 40.63 23.54 52.22
C VAL A 58 41.07 22.12 51.82
N LEU A 59 41.74 21.39 52.74
CA LEU A 59 42.09 20.00 52.47
C LEU A 59 40.91 19.07 52.36
N ILE A 60 39.88 19.24 53.21
CA ILE A 60 38.60 18.48 53.11
C ILE A 60 37.84 18.84 51.82
N ALA A 61 37.77 20.12 51.45
CA ALA A 61 37.08 20.57 50.22
C ALA A 61 37.78 20.02 48.96
N THR A 62 39.12 19.97 48.95
CA THR A 62 39.86 19.37 47.81
C THR A 62 39.78 17.86 47.77
N ALA A 63 39.67 17.19 48.90
CA ALA A 63 39.46 15.74 48.96
C ALA A 63 38.02 15.37 48.49
N ASN A 64 37.02 16.21 48.79
CA ASN A 64 35.65 15.98 48.37
C ASN A 64 35.32 16.49 46.94
N ALA A 65 36.10 17.39 46.37
CA ALA A 65 35.93 17.86 44.98
C ALA A 65 36.28 16.80 43.93
N GLU A 66 36.92 15.69 44.30
CA GLU A 66 37.22 14.59 43.40
C GLU A 66 36.07 13.54 43.28
N THR A 67 34.95 13.77 43.99
CA THR A 67 33.73 12.95 43.86
C THR A 67 32.67 13.55 42.89
N THR A 68 33.04 14.55 42.09
CA THR A 68 32.24 14.88 40.93
C THR A 68 32.29 13.68 40.00
N PRO A 69 31.13 13.07 39.62
CA PRO A 69 31.15 11.95 38.72
C PRO A 69 31.93 12.38 37.48
N ALA A 70 32.98 11.61 37.14
CA ALA A 70 33.70 11.80 35.91
C ALA A 70 32.67 11.88 34.81
N PHE A 71 32.50 13.05 34.19
CA PHE A 71 31.78 13.15 32.92
C PHE A 71 32.38 12.05 32.06
N LEU A 72 31.57 11.01 31.81
CA LEU A 72 31.93 10.01 30.80
C LEU A 72 32.45 10.79 29.60
N PRO A 73 33.62 10.50 29.09
CA PRO A 73 34.16 11.22 27.95
C PRO A 73 33.01 11.20 26.92
N ARG A 74 32.55 12.40 26.58
CA ARG A 74 31.52 12.56 25.51
C ARG A 74 32.12 11.83 24.33
N ALA A 75 31.55 10.66 24.01
CA ALA A 75 31.98 9.88 22.88
C ALA A 75 31.99 10.84 21.71
N GLU A 76 33.14 11.15 21.16
CA GLU A 76 33.22 11.94 19.94
C GLU A 76 32.31 11.25 18.94
N PRO A 77 31.41 12.00 18.25
CA PRO A 77 30.55 11.40 17.28
C PRO A 77 31.43 10.68 16.28
N ARG A 78 31.40 9.35 16.36
CA ARG A 78 32.22 8.50 15.50
C ARG A 78 31.64 8.68 14.10
N ALA A 79 32.44 9.15 13.15
CA ALA A 79 32.00 9.20 11.76
C ALA A 79 31.51 7.81 11.34
N PRO A 80 30.34 7.71 10.67
CA PRO A 80 29.78 6.43 10.24
C PRO A 80 30.82 5.69 9.40
N ARG A 81 31.10 4.44 9.78
CA ARG A 81 32.09 3.59 9.11
C ARG A 81 31.35 2.56 8.27
N ILE A 82 31.92 2.21 7.12
CA ILE A 82 31.46 1.09 6.30
C ILE A 82 31.44 -0.16 7.19
N GLY A 83 30.31 -0.88 7.22
CA GLY A 83 30.11 -2.06 8.05
C GLY A 83 29.87 -1.76 9.54
N ASP A 84 29.32 -0.58 9.90
CA ASP A 84 28.89 -0.31 11.28
C ASP A 84 27.70 -1.21 11.62
N PRO A 85 27.83 -2.17 12.56
CA PRO A 85 26.78 -3.15 12.86
C PRO A 85 25.49 -2.50 13.36
N LEU A 86 25.55 -1.32 13.98
CA LEU A 86 24.37 -0.61 14.45
C LEU A 86 23.56 -0.04 13.27
N ILE A 87 24.25 0.56 12.30
CA ILE A 87 23.60 1.08 11.10
C ILE A 87 22.97 -0.07 10.31
N GLU A 88 23.71 -1.15 10.10
CA GLU A 88 23.19 -2.34 9.39
C GLU A 88 21.95 -2.93 10.10
N ALA A 89 22.00 -3.08 11.44
CA ALA A 89 20.86 -3.60 12.20
C ALA A 89 19.63 -2.70 12.11
N VAL A 90 19.80 -1.36 12.18
CA VAL A 90 18.70 -0.40 12.02
C VAL A 90 18.10 -0.49 10.62
N LEU A 91 18.94 -0.49 9.58
CA LEU A 91 18.47 -0.57 8.20
C LEU A 91 17.76 -1.91 7.92
N ALA A 92 18.25 -3.01 8.45
CA ALA A 92 17.61 -4.33 8.30
C ALA A 92 16.19 -4.39 8.89
N GLY A 93 15.93 -3.62 9.96
CA GLY A 93 14.62 -3.52 10.59
C GLY A 93 13.60 -2.65 9.84
N LEU A 94 14.04 -1.83 8.86
CA LEU A 94 13.14 -0.94 8.13
C LEU A 94 12.34 -1.70 7.06
N PRO A 95 11.03 -1.41 6.94
CA PRO A 95 10.16 -2.06 5.95
C PRO A 95 10.42 -1.60 4.52
N ASP A 96 10.97 -0.42 4.31
CA ASP A 96 11.27 0.14 3.00
C ASP A 96 12.69 -0.20 2.53
N PRO A 97 12.97 -0.19 1.21
CA PRO A 97 14.31 -0.20 0.65
C PRO A 97 15.09 1.04 1.07
N VAL A 98 16.19 0.88 1.82
CA VAL A 98 16.95 2.02 2.36
C VAL A 98 18.45 1.83 2.18
N VAL A 99 19.13 2.92 1.82
CA VAL A 99 20.57 3.04 1.66
C VAL A 99 21.09 4.17 2.55
N ALA A 100 22.11 3.91 3.32
CA ALA A 100 22.85 4.93 4.06
C ALA A 100 24.05 5.37 3.22
N LEU A 101 24.23 6.68 3.03
CA LEU A 101 25.33 7.29 2.31
C LEU A 101 26.13 8.17 3.27
N ASP A 102 27.42 8.24 3.07
CA ASP A 102 28.28 9.19 3.77
C ASP A 102 28.16 10.62 3.19
N HIS A 103 28.91 11.53 3.78
CA HIS A 103 28.96 12.93 3.34
C HIS A 103 29.54 13.11 1.91
N ARG A 104 30.18 12.09 1.34
CA ARG A 104 30.71 12.10 -0.04
C ARG A 104 29.70 11.54 -1.03
N GLY A 105 28.71 10.79 -0.57
CA GLY A 105 27.75 10.06 -1.37
C GLY A 105 28.17 8.63 -1.63
N ASP A 106 29.11 8.12 -0.83
CA ASP A 106 29.51 6.72 -0.88
C ASP A 106 28.56 5.87 -0.03
N VAL A 107 28.26 4.66 -0.47
CA VAL A 107 27.34 3.75 0.23
C VAL A 107 27.99 3.22 1.50
N VAL A 108 27.45 3.54 2.67
CA VAL A 108 27.89 3.02 3.96
C VAL A 108 27.31 1.65 4.23
N ALA A 109 25.98 1.53 4.04
CA ALA A 109 25.20 0.32 4.23
C ALA A 109 23.91 0.37 3.44
N LEU A 110 23.32 -0.79 3.15
CA LEU A 110 22.01 -0.91 2.53
C LEU A 110 21.29 -2.16 3.05
N ASN A 111 19.96 -2.13 3.10
CA ASN A 111 19.20 -3.33 3.46
C ASN A 111 18.94 -4.24 2.24
N ALA A 112 18.52 -5.47 2.50
CA ALA A 112 18.24 -6.46 1.45
C ALA A 112 17.19 -5.99 0.43
N ARG A 113 16.25 -5.15 0.85
CA ARG A 113 15.22 -4.58 -0.03
C ARG A 113 15.79 -3.53 -0.98
N ALA A 114 16.73 -2.70 -0.52
CA ALA A 114 17.44 -1.75 -1.37
C ALA A 114 18.32 -2.46 -2.40
N ALA A 115 18.93 -3.58 -2.03
CA ALA A 115 19.68 -4.42 -2.96
C ALA A 115 18.79 -5.01 -4.07
N ALA A 116 17.50 -5.24 -3.81
CA ALA A 116 16.55 -5.68 -4.83
C ALA A 116 16.13 -4.55 -5.80
N VAL A 117 16.02 -3.30 -5.30
CA VAL A 117 15.69 -2.12 -6.11
C VAL A 117 16.89 -1.65 -6.94
N ALA A 118 18.07 -1.60 -6.33
CA ALA A 118 19.30 -1.13 -6.97
C ALA A 118 20.44 -2.17 -6.78
N PRO A 119 20.39 -3.31 -7.54
CA PRO A 119 21.30 -4.43 -7.33
C PRO A 119 22.76 -4.13 -7.66
N ALA A 120 23.04 -3.01 -8.31
CA ALA A 120 24.40 -2.57 -8.60
C ALA A 120 25.07 -1.78 -7.46
N LEU A 121 24.31 -1.38 -6.43
CA LEU A 121 24.89 -0.67 -5.28
C LEU A 121 25.73 -1.60 -4.42
N ARG A 122 26.90 -1.14 -4.00
CA ARG A 122 27.84 -1.85 -3.11
C ARG A 122 28.31 -0.94 -1.98
N PRO A 123 28.40 -1.44 -0.74
CA PRO A 123 29.05 -0.71 0.33
C PRO A 123 30.48 -0.34 -0.05
N GLY A 124 30.87 0.91 0.22
CA GLY A 124 32.18 1.47 -0.10
C GLY A 124 32.32 2.09 -1.48
N GLU A 125 31.30 1.95 -2.36
CA GLU A 125 31.31 2.56 -3.68
C GLU A 125 30.40 3.80 -3.73
N SER A 126 30.69 4.71 -4.67
CA SER A 126 29.83 5.87 -4.87
C SER A 126 28.46 5.45 -5.39
N VAL A 127 27.41 6.03 -4.79
CA VAL A 127 26.02 5.79 -5.19
C VAL A 127 25.80 6.00 -6.69
N SER A 128 26.54 6.93 -7.32
CA SER A 128 26.44 7.23 -8.76
C SER A 128 26.88 6.09 -9.68
N LEU A 129 27.68 5.13 -9.17
CA LEU A 129 28.09 3.96 -9.96
C LEU A 129 26.96 2.93 -10.07
N GLY A 130 26.22 2.72 -8.97
CA GLY A 130 25.15 1.72 -8.91
C GLY A 130 23.75 2.26 -9.20
N LEU A 131 23.53 3.56 -9.01
CA LEU A 131 22.24 4.22 -9.25
C LEU A 131 22.41 5.31 -10.31
N ARG A 132 22.03 5.01 -11.56
CA ARG A 132 22.20 5.91 -12.72
C ARG A 132 20.90 6.66 -13.04
N VAL A 133 20.29 7.26 -12.03
CA VAL A 133 19.06 8.04 -12.14
C VAL A 133 19.41 9.51 -11.86
N PRO A 134 19.44 10.38 -12.88
CA PRO A 134 19.88 11.76 -12.74
C PRO A 134 19.11 12.53 -11.68
N GLU A 135 17.78 12.35 -11.61
CA GLU A 135 16.87 13.01 -10.68
C GLU A 135 17.23 12.69 -9.22
N VAL A 136 17.54 11.41 -8.94
CA VAL A 136 17.93 10.95 -7.60
C VAL A 136 19.32 11.47 -7.23
N LEU A 137 20.26 11.44 -8.16
CA LEU A 137 21.61 11.98 -7.93
C LEU A 137 21.59 13.50 -7.68
N GLU A 138 20.70 14.22 -8.33
CA GLU A 138 20.47 15.64 -8.09
C GLU A 138 19.87 15.89 -6.72
N ALA A 139 18.83 15.12 -6.32
CA ALA A 139 18.24 15.18 -4.99
C ALA A 139 19.29 14.91 -3.89
N ILE A 140 20.20 13.94 -4.09
CA ILE A 140 21.30 13.67 -3.16
C ILE A 140 22.23 14.88 -3.04
N ARG A 141 22.63 15.52 -4.16
CA ARG A 141 23.47 16.71 -4.16
C ARG A 141 22.81 17.87 -3.43
N HIS A 142 21.52 18.12 -3.71
CA HIS A 142 20.74 19.18 -3.07
C HIS A 142 20.55 18.94 -1.57
N ALA A 143 20.17 17.73 -1.15
CA ALA A 143 20.01 17.38 0.25
C ALA A 143 21.31 17.59 1.03
N ARG A 144 22.46 17.23 0.44
CA ARG A 144 23.77 17.42 1.02
C ARG A 144 24.14 18.91 1.16
N ALA A 145 23.81 19.72 0.15
CA ALA A 145 24.14 21.14 0.15
C ALA A 145 23.23 21.97 1.06
N SER A 146 21.93 21.68 1.07
CA SER A 146 20.94 22.46 1.82
C SER A 146 20.72 21.95 3.26
N GLY A 147 21.09 20.71 3.56
CA GLY A 147 20.77 20.08 4.85
C GLY A 147 19.27 19.79 5.04
N THR A 148 18.46 19.85 3.96
CA THR A 148 17.03 19.59 3.98
C THR A 148 16.69 18.34 3.18
N SER A 149 15.59 17.66 3.57
CA SER A 149 15.11 16.48 2.85
C SER A 149 14.70 16.84 1.42
N GLN A 150 15.04 15.98 0.46
CA GLN A 150 14.72 16.11 -0.96
C GLN A 150 13.97 14.87 -1.44
N ARG A 151 13.14 15.05 -2.49
CA ARG A 151 12.39 13.97 -3.11
C ARG A 151 12.60 13.99 -4.61
N ALA A 152 12.64 12.81 -5.20
CA ALA A 152 12.72 12.64 -6.64
C ALA A 152 11.91 11.41 -7.05
N GLU A 153 11.02 11.57 -8.03
CA GLU A 153 10.32 10.44 -8.63
C GLU A 153 11.10 9.93 -9.83
N PHE A 154 11.12 8.62 -10.03
CA PHE A 154 11.74 8.01 -11.20
C PHE A 154 11.04 6.72 -11.61
N PHE A 155 11.22 6.38 -12.87
CA PHE A 155 10.67 5.18 -13.47
C PHE A 155 11.78 4.17 -13.77
N GLN A 156 11.64 2.94 -13.30
CA GLN A 156 12.57 1.84 -13.53
C GLN A 156 11.92 0.77 -14.41
N ARG A 157 12.54 0.49 -15.58
CA ARG A 157 12.03 -0.50 -16.53
C ARG A 157 12.48 -1.93 -16.24
N VAL A 158 13.63 -2.11 -15.61
CA VAL A 158 14.25 -3.43 -15.42
C VAL A 158 14.38 -3.72 -13.92
N PRO A 159 14.01 -4.92 -13.45
CA PRO A 159 13.45 -6.07 -14.18
C PRO A 159 11.97 -5.95 -14.55
N PHE A 160 11.23 -5.05 -13.91
CA PHE A 160 9.80 -4.79 -14.15
C PHE A 160 9.54 -3.29 -14.11
N ASP A 161 8.55 -2.85 -14.87
CA ASP A 161 8.08 -1.46 -14.87
C ASP A 161 7.59 -1.06 -13.49
N ARG A 162 8.33 -0.15 -12.81
CA ARG A 162 8.02 0.35 -11.48
C ARG A 162 8.28 1.84 -11.36
N TRP A 163 7.40 2.50 -10.65
CA TRP A 163 7.56 3.88 -10.22
C TRP A 163 8.06 3.93 -8.79
N TYR A 164 9.11 4.68 -8.55
CA TYR A 164 9.66 4.90 -7.22
C TYR A 164 9.72 6.39 -6.88
N GLU A 165 9.49 6.72 -5.61
CA GLU A 165 9.90 7.98 -5.01
C GLU A 165 11.16 7.72 -4.18
N ALA A 166 12.24 8.41 -4.52
CA ALA A 166 13.45 8.46 -3.72
C ALA A 166 13.36 9.63 -2.73
N ILE A 167 13.47 9.36 -1.45
CA ILE A 167 13.47 10.36 -0.38
C ILE A 167 14.87 10.39 0.21
N VAL A 168 15.55 11.53 0.07
CA VAL A 168 16.90 11.75 0.60
C VAL A 168 16.80 12.61 1.85
N THR A 169 17.10 12.03 3.00
CA THR A 169 17.03 12.71 4.30
C THR A 169 18.42 12.84 4.91
N PRO A 170 18.92 14.08 5.10
CA PRO A 170 20.20 14.30 5.80
C PRO A 170 20.04 14.06 7.30
N ILE A 171 20.94 13.26 7.87
CA ILE A 171 21.03 13.01 9.29
C ILE A 171 22.19 13.85 9.84
N LEU A 172 21.85 14.86 10.64
CA LEU A 172 22.82 15.75 11.23
C LEU A 172 23.56 15.04 12.38
N SER A 173 24.89 15.11 12.37
CA SER A 173 25.68 14.66 13.51
C SER A 173 25.54 15.64 14.68
N ALA A 174 25.45 15.14 15.90
CA ALA A 174 25.37 15.96 17.12
C ALA A 174 26.75 16.62 17.43
N GLY A 175 27.15 17.61 16.63
CA GLY A 175 28.40 18.34 16.77
C GLY A 175 28.33 19.73 16.15
N ALA A 176 29.33 20.58 16.46
CA ALA A 176 29.38 21.99 16.08
C ALA A 176 29.47 22.28 14.55
N ASP A 177 29.73 21.28 13.72
CA ASP A 177 29.76 21.40 12.28
C ASP A 177 28.37 21.03 11.71
N SER A 178 27.71 22.00 11.07
CA SER A 178 26.37 21.89 10.47
C SER A 178 26.33 21.00 9.21
N ARG A 179 27.31 20.15 8.97
CA ARG A 179 27.34 19.24 7.81
C ARG A 179 26.64 17.93 8.14
N PRO A 180 25.80 17.40 7.23
CA PRO A 180 25.19 16.08 7.41
C PRO A 180 26.29 15.01 7.57
N GLY A 181 26.27 14.27 8.68
CA GLY A 181 27.20 13.17 8.88
C GLY A 181 26.83 11.94 8.04
N LEU A 182 25.55 11.80 7.74
CA LEU A 182 24.95 10.68 6.96
C LEU A 182 23.78 11.19 6.15
N LEU A 183 23.55 10.59 4.98
CA LEU A 183 22.34 10.76 4.18
C LEU A 183 21.60 9.43 4.14
N LEU A 184 20.31 9.45 4.41
CA LEU A 184 19.43 8.28 4.27
C LEU A 184 18.66 8.41 2.96
N LEU A 185 18.84 7.46 2.05
CA LEU A 185 18.11 7.35 0.80
C LEU A 185 17.10 6.21 0.92
N ALA A 186 15.83 6.54 0.99
CA ALA A 186 14.73 5.58 1.01
C ALA A 186 14.02 5.55 -0.35
N PHE A 187 13.60 4.35 -0.79
CA PHE A 187 12.79 4.19 -2.00
C PHE A 187 11.38 3.76 -1.62
N HIS A 188 10.41 4.52 -2.06
CA HIS A 188 8.99 4.21 -1.89
C HIS A 188 8.40 3.74 -3.21
N ASP A 189 7.78 2.56 -3.25
CA ASP A 189 7.17 2.02 -4.48
C ASP A 189 5.82 2.70 -4.73
N LEU A 190 5.77 3.61 -5.70
CA LEU A 190 4.56 4.31 -6.14
C LEU A 190 3.75 3.51 -7.17
N THR A 191 4.24 2.36 -7.64
CA THR A 191 3.60 1.59 -8.71
C THR A 191 2.14 1.23 -8.39
N PRO A 192 1.80 0.79 -7.15
CA PRO A 192 0.41 0.50 -6.82
C PRO A 192 -0.49 1.73 -6.91
N LEU A 193 -0.02 2.88 -6.44
CA LEU A 193 -0.75 4.15 -6.48
C LEU A 193 -0.96 4.62 -7.93
N ARG A 194 0.11 4.64 -8.73
CA ARG A 194 0.07 5.02 -10.15
C ARG A 194 -0.87 4.13 -10.96
N ARG A 195 -0.84 2.82 -10.73
CA ARG A 195 -1.78 1.90 -11.39
C ARG A 195 -3.24 2.19 -11.06
N VAL A 196 -3.53 2.57 -9.82
CA VAL A 196 -4.89 2.97 -9.43
C VAL A 196 -5.31 4.26 -10.14
N GLU A 197 -4.42 5.25 -10.22
CA GLU A 197 -4.66 6.51 -10.93
C GLU A 197 -4.86 6.30 -12.44
N GLU A 198 -4.01 5.49 -13.08
CA GLU A 198 -4.13 5.11 -14.49
C GLU A 198 -5.44 4.39 -14.77
N MET A 199 -5.78 3.38 -13.96
CA MET A 199 -7.06 2.67 -14.08
C MET A 199 -8.26 3.60 -13.92
N ARG A 200 -8.17 4.62 -13.07
CA ARG A 200 -9.22 5.62 -12.89
C ARG A 200 -9.33 6.56 -14.08
N ALA A 201 -8.19 7.01 -14.62
CA ALA A 201 -8.15 7.85 -15.82
C ALA A 201 -8.71 7.11 -17.04
N ASP A 202 -8.29 5.86 -17.25
CA ASP A 202 -8.79 4.99 -18.31
C ASP A 202 -10.29 4.72 -18.18
N PHE A 203 -10.78 4.52 -16.95
CA PHE A 203 -12.21 4.34 -16.69
C PHE A 203 -13.02 5.57 -17.11
N ILE A 204 -12.59 6.78 -16.76
CA ILE A 204 -13.27 8.03 -17.13
C ILE A 204 -13.22 8.24 -18.65
N ALA A 205 -12.08 8.00 -19.28
CA ALA A 205 -11.91 8.12 -20.73
C ALA A 205 -12.83 7.16 -21.47
N ASN A 206 -12.85 5.88 -21.09
CA ASN A 206 -13.67 4.85 -21.71
C ASN A 206 -15.17 5.11 -21.49
N ALA A 207 -15.59 5.53 -20.28
CA ALA A 207 -16.98 5.91 -20.00
C ALA A 207 -17.42 7.07 -20.90
N SER A 208 -16.57 8.10 -21.07
CA SER A 208 -16.83 9.24 -21.94
C SER A 208 -16.97 8.81 -23.41
N HIS A 209 -16.14 7.90 -23.88
CA HIS A 209 -16.22 7.39 -25.25
C HIS A 209 -17.47 6.54 -25.48
N GLU A 210 -17.83 5.65 -24.55
CA GLU A 210 -19.00 4.79 -24.65
C GLU A 210 -20.33 5.57 -24.52
N LEU A 211 -20.33 6.74 -23.86
CA LEU A 211 -21.48 7.65 -23.83
C LEU A 211 -21.56 8.55 -25.07
N ARG A 212 -20.42 9.02 -25.59
CA ARG A 212 -20.41 9.96 -26.75
C ARG A 212 -20.95 9.33 -28.03
N THR A 213 -20.63 8.06 -28.28
CA THR A 213 -21.06 7.34 -29.49
C THR A 213 -22.59 7.26 -29.65
N PRO A 214 -23.37 6.72 -28.66
CA PRO A 214 -24.81 6.70 -28.77
C PRO A 214 -25.44 8.09 -28.78
N LEU A 215 -24.86 9.05 -28.05
CA LEU A 215 -25.33 10.44 -28.03
C LEU A 215 -25.21 11.09 -29.44
N ALA A 216 -24.07 10.90 -30.12
CA ALA A 216 -23.90 11.38 -31.48
C ALA A 216 -24.89 10.73 -32.47
N ALA A 217 -25.15 9.42 -32.28
CA ALA A 217 -26.17 8.72 -33.09
C ALA A 217 -27.58 9.29 -32.86
N LEU A 218 -27.95 9.51 -31.58
CA LEU A 218 -29.25 10.15 -31.24
C LEU A 218 -29.38 11.52 -31.89
N SER A 219 -28.36 12.37 -31.80
CA SER A 219 -28.36 13.69 -32.42
C SER A 219 -28.50 13.63 -33.93
N GLY A 220 -27.79 12.72 -34.61
CA GLY A 220 -27.90 12.51 -36.04
C GLY A 220 -29.28 12.02 -36.49
N PHE A 221 -29.92 11.13 -35.74
CA PHE A 221 -31.28 10.69 -36.02
C PHE A 221 -32.32 11.80 -35.80
N ILE A 222 -32.15 12.64 -34.78
CA ILE A 222 -33.00 13.82 -34.57
C ILE A 222 -32.88 14.78 -35.75
N ASP A 223 -31.69 15.07 -36.24
CA ASP A 223 -31.46 15.95 -37.40
C ASP A 223 -32.12 15.34 -38.67
N THR A 224 -31.99 14.02 -38.87
CA THR A 224 -32.58 13.31 -39.98
C THR A 224 -34.12 13.38 -39.94
N LEU A 225 -34.71 13.19 -38.74
CA LEU A 225 -36.17 13.29 -38.52
C LEU A 225 -36.71 14.71 -38.70
N ARG A 226 -35.87 15.75 -38.41
CA ARG A 226 -36.24 17.15 -38.64
C ARG A 226 -36.08 17.58 -40.10
N GLY A 227 -35.26 16.86 -40.88
CA GLY A 227 -34.91 17.13 -42.27
C GLY A 227 -35.50 16.13 -43.24
N SER A 228 -34.65 15.26 -43.79
CA SER A 228 -34.97 14.38 -44.94
C SER A 228 -36.05 13.32 -44.67
N ALA A 229 -36.19 12.86 -43.42
CA ALA A 229 -37.19 11.84 -43.02
C ALA A 229 -38.46 12.45 -42.41
N ARG A 230 -38.68 13.75 -42.50
CA ARG A 230 -39.82 14.45 -41.88
C ARG A 230 -41.15 13.96 -42.35
N GLU A 231 -41.30 13.73 -43.66
CA GLU A 231 -42.56 13.34 -44.33
C GLU A 231 -42.61 11.83 -44.60
N ASP A 232 -41.64 11.01 -44.10
CA ASP A 232 -41.63 9.55 -44.26
C ASP A 232 -42.02 8.86 -42.95
N PRO A 233 -43.27 8.38 -42.80
CA PRO A 233 -43.75 7.72 -41.56
C PRO A 233 -42.97 6.43 -41.25
N ALA A 234 -42.57 5.65 -42.28
CA ALA A 234 -41.84 4.39 -42.07
C ALA A 234 -40.42 4.61 -41.62
N ALA A 235 -39.73 5.62 -42.16
CA ALA A 235 -38.42 6.02 -41.71
C ALA A 235 -38.46 6.57 -40.28
N ARG A 236 -39.47 7.38 -39.95
CA ARG A 236 -39.67 7.93 -38.62
C ARG A 236 -39.80 6.83 -37.56
N GLU A 237 -40.66 5.83 -37.79
CA GLU A 237 -40.82 4.72 -36.84
C GLU A 237 -39.54 3.94 -36.62
N ARG A 238 -38.80 3.64 -37.72
CA ARG A 238 -37.49 2.96 -37.63
C ARG A 238 -36.47 3.77 -36.83
N PHE A 239 -36.35 5.07 -37.08
CA PHE A 239 -35.39 5.90 -36.38
C PHE A 239 -35.73 6.08 -34.90
N LEU A 240 -37.04 6.23 -34.56
CA LEU A 240 -37.49 6.27 -33.18
C LEU A 240 -37.17 4.96 -32.44
N ALA A 241 -37.38 3.80 -33.06
CA ALA A 241 -37.04 2.51 -32.48
C ALA A 241 -35.52 2.40 -32.24
N ILE A 242 -34.68 2.83 -33.19
CA ILE A 242 -33.20 2.84 -33.00
C ILE A 242 -32.81 3.81 -31.88
N MET A 243 -33.42 4.99 -31.84
CA MET A 243 -33.13 5.98 -30.76
C MET A 243 -33.52 5.44 -29.40
N GLN A 244 -34.64 4.73 -29.27
CA GLN A 244 -35.03 4.07 -28.01
C GLN A 244 -33.95 3.07 -27.55
N VAL A 245 -33.48 2.21 -28.44
CA VAL A 245 -32.40 1.25 -28.12
C VAL A 245 -31.12 1.96 -27.66
N GLN A 246 -30.74 3.10 -28.27
CA GLN A 246 -29.59 3.86 -27.85
C GLN A 246 -29.77 4.53 -26.48
N ALA A 247 -30.96 5.07 -26.22
CA ALA A 247 -31.32 5.67 -24.94
C ALA A 247 -31.29 4.62 -23.80
N ASP A 248 -31.88 3.45 -24.00
CA ASP A 248 -31.89 2.33 -23.05
C ASP A 248 -30.48 1.81 -22.79
N ARG A 249 -29.62 1.80 -23.80
CA ARG A 249 -28.22 1.44 -23.65
C ARG A 249 -27.45 2.46 -22.79
N MET A 250 -27.68 3.76 -23.01
CA MET A 250 -27.07 4.82 -22.21
C MET A 250 -27.52 4.73 -20.75
N ALA A 251 -28.80 4.51 -20.50
CA ALA A 251 -29.37 4.35 -19.16
C ALA A 251 -28.66 3.19 -18.42
N ARG A 252 -28.57 2.01 -19.06
CA ARG A 252 -27.86 0.85 -18.47
C ARG A 252 -26.39 1.15 -18.21
N LEU A 253 -25.70 1.85 -19.11
CA LEU A 253 -24.30 2.22 -18.89
C LEU A 253 -24.12 3.14 -17.68
N ILE A 254 -25.00 4.13 -17.53
CA ILE A 254 -25.00 5.04 -16.37
C ILE A 254 -25.27 4.26 -15.07
N ASP A 255 -26.24 3.36 -15.05
CA ASP A 255 -26.56 2.53 -13.89
C ASP A 255 -25.42 1.60 -13.51
N ASP A 256 -24.71 1.04 -14.49
CA ASP A 256 -23.51 0.22 -14.26
C ASP A 256 -22.37 1.05 -13.67
N LEU A 257 -22.12 2.26 -14.18
CA LEU A 257 -21.10 3.19 -13.67
C LEU A 257 -21.39 3.60 -12.24
N LEU A 258 -22.63 4.00 -11.93
CA LEU A 258 -23.05 4.41 -10.58
C LEU A 258 -22.95 3.25 -9.59
N SER A 259 -23.33 2.05 -10.01
CA SER A 259 -23.26 0.87 -9.15
C SER A 259 -21.82 0.44 -8.89
N LEU A 260 -20.96 0.46 -9.91
CA LEU A 260 -19.54 0.17 -9.74
C LEU A 260 -18.90 1.17 -8.76
N SER A 261 -19.20 2.47 -8.93
CA SER A 261 -18.72 3.52 -8.02
C SER A 261 -19.19 3.28 -6.58
N ARG A 262 -20.46 2.94 -6.35
CA ARG A 262 -20.99 2.64 -5.00
C ARG A 262 -20.32 1.44 -4.37
N ILE A 263 -20.08 0.37 -5.12
CA ILE A 263 -19.44 -0.85 -4.62
C ILE A 263 -17.98 -0.58 -4.28
N GLU A 264 -17.26 0.20 -5.09
CA GLU A 264 -15.87 0.58 -4.81
C GLU A 264 -15.73 1.43 -3.54
N LEU A 265 -16.62 2.40 -3.33
CA LEU A 265 -16.66 3.19 -2.10
C LEU A 265 -16.91 2.33 -0.86
N ASN A 266 -17.72 1.28 -0.98
CA ASN A 266 -18.10 0.39 0.10
C ASN A 266 -17.32 -0.95 0.12
N ALA A 267 -16.25 -1.08 -0.66
CA ALA A 267 -15.49 -2.34 -0.80
C ALA A 267 -14.93 -2.88 0.53
N HIS A 268 -14.69 -1.99 1.50
CA HIS A 268 -14.22 -2.34 2.84
C HIS A 268 -15.33 -2.82 3.80
N LEU A 269 -16.61 -2.62 3.45
CA LEU A 269 -17.78 -3.00 4.26
C LEU A 269 -18.34 -4.33 3.74
N ARG A 270 -18.05 -5.43 4.42
CA ARG A 270 -18.61 -6.73 4.05
C ARG A 270 -20.07 -6.83 4.52
N PRO A 271 -21.00 -7.27 3.64
CA PRO A 271 -22.36 -7.54 4.03
C PRO A 271 -22.41 -8.75 4.98
N ASP A 272 -23.27 -8.70 6.00
CA ASP A 272 -23.42 -9.71 7.04
C ASP A 272 -24.80 -10.40 7.10
N LYS A 273 -25.78 -9.87 6.34
CA LYS A 273 -27.13 -10.42 6.28
C LYS A 273 -27.15 -11.79 5.61
N GLN A 274 -27.89 -12.73 6.20
CA GLN A 274 -28.06 -14.06 5.59
C GLN A 274 -29.04 -14.02 4.42
N VAL A 275 -28.60 -14.49 3.27
CA VAL A 275 -29.35 -14.49 2.04
C VAL A 275 -29.39 -15.90 1.43
N ASP A 276 -30.59 -16.37 1.03
CA ASP A 276 -30.77 -17.66 0.34
C ASP A 276 -30.44 -17.53 -1.14
N LEU A 277 -29.33 -18.11 -1.57
CA LEU A 277 -28.90 -18.14 -2.97
C LEU A 277 -29.89 -18.92 -3.87
N GLY A 278 -30.50 -19.96 -3.35
CA GLY A 278 -31.49 -20.72 -4.11
C GLY A 278 -32.70 -19.86 -4.53
N ALA A 279 -33.17 -19.02 -3.60
CA ALA A 279 -34.26 -18.08 -3.88
C ALA A 279 -33.84 -17.01 -4.90
N ILE A 280 -32.61 -16.47 -4.81
CA ILE A 280 -32.09 -15.49 -5.76
C ILE A 280 -31.98 -16.10 -7.16
N VAL A 281 -31.36 -17.28 -7.28
CA VAL A 281 -31.17 -17.94 -8.59
C VAL A 281 -32.51 -18.23 -9.27
N ARG A 282 -33.51 -18.70 -8.52
CA ARG A 282 -34.87 -18.89 -9.07
C ARG A 282 -35.48 -17.58 -9.57
N GLN A 283 -35.42 -16.53 -8.73
CA GLN A 283 -35.92 -15.21 -9.10
C GLN A 283 -35.28 -14.68 -10.40
N VAL A 284 -33.95 -14.79 -10.53
CA VAL A 284 -33.22 -14.35 -11.72
C VAL A 284 -33.60 -15.19 -12.94
N ALA A 285 -33.71 -16.51 -12.79
CA ALA A 285 -34.13 -17.38 -13.87
C ALA A 285 -35.53 -17.02 -14.36
N ASP A 286 -36.45 -16.73 -13.43
CA ASP A 286 -37.83 -16.33 -13.76
C ASP A 286 -37.90 -14.94 -14.44
N SER A 287 -37.15 -13.97 -13.95
CA SER A 287 -37.10 -12.61 -14.53
C SER A 287 -36.55 -12.58 -15.95
N LEU A 288 -35.61 -13.46 -16.26
CA LEU A 288 -34.98 -13.55 -17.58
C LEU A 288 -35.68 -14.54 -18.55
N GLN A 289 -36.78 -15.15 -18.14
CA GLN A 289 -37.47 -16.16 -18.95
C GLN A 289 -38.00 -15.61 -20.28
N THR A 290 -38.47 -14.36 -20.29
CA THR A 290 -38.91 -13.70 -21.54
C THR A 290 -37.74 -13.52 -22.49
N LEU A 291 -36.63 -13.01 -22.02
CA LEU A 291 -35.40 -12.85 -22.81
C LEU A 291 -34.86 -14.20 -23.34
N ALA A 292 -34.98 -15.25 -22.54
CA ALA A 292 -34.57 -16.60 -22.95
C ALA A 292 -35.46 -17.13 -24.09
N ARG A 293 -36.78 -16.92 -23.99
CA ARG A 293 -37.74 -17.30 -25.07
C ARG A 293 -37.50 -16.52 -26.37
N ASP A 294 -37.29 -15.21 -26.28
CA ASP A 294 -37.03 -14.36 -27.45
C ASP A 294 -35.77 -14.78 -28.20
N ARG A 295 -34.83 -15.44 -27.50
CA ARG A 295 -33.56 -15.97 -28.06
C ARG A 295 -33.58 -17.46 -28.36
N ASP A 296 -34.70 -18.12 -28.15
CA ASP A 296 -34.83 -19.59 -28.30
C ASP A 296 -33.82 -20.39 -27.49
N VAL A 297 -33.59 -19.96 -26.22
CA VAL A 297 -32.66 -20.56 -25.28
C VAL A 297 -33.38 -21.15 -24.07
N GLU A 298 -33.16 -22.44 -23.79
CA GLU A 298 -33.66 -23.13 -22.60
C GLU A 298 -32.78 -22.82 -21.38
N VAL A 299 -33.38 -22.32 -20.28
CA VAL A 299 -32.68 -22.11 -19.00
C VAL A 299 -33.07 -23.23 -18.04
N LYS A 300 -32.05 -23.97 -17.54
CA LYS A 300 -32.25 -25.03 -16.53
C LYS A 300 -31.57 -24.66 -15.22
N THR A 301 -32.29 -24.82 -14.11
CA THR A 301 -31.78 -24.63 -12.76
C THR A 301 -31.66 -25.98 -12.02
N VAL A 302 -30.54 -26.21 -11.36
CA VAL A 302 -30.26 -27.43 -10.59
C VAL A 302 -29.75 -27.03 -9.19
N GLY A 303 -30.17 -27.78 -8.16
CA GLY A 303 -29.71 -27.58 -6.78
C GLY A 303 -30.37 -26.40 -6.04
N THR A 304 -31.37 -25.74 -6.64
CA THR A 304 -32.02 -24.55 -6.05
C THR A 304 -33.18 -24.86 -5.10
N SER A 305 -33.57 -26.13 -4.98
CA SER A 305 -34.66 -26.56 -4.10
C SER A 305 -34.28 -26.59 -2.61
N VAL A 306 -33.01 -26.73 -2.29
CA VAL A 306 -32.51 -26.70 -0.91
C VAL A 306 -31.95 -25.31 -0.61
N PRO A 307 -32.40 -24.63 0.47
CA PRO A 307 -31.87 -23.32 0.83
C PRO A 307 -30.35 -23.38 1.11
N LEU A 308 -29.63 -22.42 0.54
CA LEU A 308 -28.19 -22.28 0.75
C LEU A 308 -27.90 -20.82 1.13
N PHE A 309 -27.65 -20.61 2.42
CA PHE A 309 -27.45 -19.28 2.97
C PHE A 309 -25.98 -18.86 2.89
N VAL A 310 -25.79 -17.59 2.49
CA VAL A 310 -24.51 -16.90 2.48
C VAL A 310 -24.65 -15.53 3.14
N PRO A 311 -23.62 -14.98 3.78
CA PRO A 311 -23.63 -13.58 4.19
C PRO A 311 -23.55 -12.70 2.94
N GLY A 312 -24.52 -11.77 2.78
CA GLY A 312 -24.56 -10.97 1.55
C GLY A 312 -25.60 -9.86 1.55
N ASP A 313 -25.47 -8.99 0.55
CA ASP A 313 -26.48 -8.04 0.13
C ASP A 313 -27.28 -8.68 -1.00
N ARG A 314 -28.62 -8.79 -0.78
CA ARG A 314 -29.50 -9.48 -1.72
C ARG A 314 -29.52 -8.84 -3.09
N ASP A 315 -29.60 -7.52 -3.16
CA ASP A 315 -29.75 -6.80 -4.42
C ASP A 315 -28.46 -6.86 -5.24
N GLU A 316 -27.30 -6.78 -4.56
CA GLU A 316 -26.01 -6.98 -5.20
C GLU A 316 -25.84 -8.41 -5.74
N LEU A 317 -26.25 -9.43 -4.99
CA LEU A 317 -26.19 -10.83 -5.44
C LEU A 317 -27.18 -11.11 -6.59
N VAL A 318 -28.38 -10.54 -6.57
CA VAL A 318 -29.31 -10.58 -7.72
C VAL A 318 -28.60 -10.02 -8.96
N ARG A 319 -27.95 -8.86 -8.84
CA ARG A 319 -27.23 -8.22 -9.95
C ARG A 319 -26.06 -9.06 -10.45
N VAL A 320 -25.36 -9.80 -9.58
CA VAL A 320 -24.32 -10.77 -10.01
C VAL A 320 -24.90 -11.79 -10.95
N PHE A 321 -25.99 -12.46 -10.52
CA PHE A 321 -26.55 -13.56 -11.30
C PHE A 321 -27.31 -13.08 -12.54
N GLU A 322 -27.96 -11.92 -12.51
CA GLU A 322 -28.51 -11.28 -13.70
C GLU A 322 -27.43 -11.05 -14.76
N ASN A 323 -26.30 -10.45 -14.39
CA ASN A 323 -25.20 -10.23 -15.33
C ASN A 323 -24.63 -11.53 -15.90
N LEU A 324 -24.47 -12.57 -15.07
CA LEU A 324 -23.94 -13.86 -15.55
C LEU A 324 -24.93 -14.58 -16.48
N VAL A 325 -26.21 -14.60 -16.11
CA VAL A 325 -27.25 -15.27 -16.92
C VAL A 325 -27.54 -14.50 -18.19
N GLU A 326 -27.64 -13.16 -18.14
CA GLU A 326 -27.78 -12.33 -19.36
C GLU A 326 -26.60 -12.55 -20.32
N ASN A 327 -25.36 -12.60 -19.82
CA ASN A 327 -24.21 -12.88 -20.66
C ASN A 327 -24.33 -14.27 -21.30
N ALA A 328 -24.69 -15.29 -20.52
CA ALA A 328 -24.91 -16.63 -21.04
C ALA A 328 -26.00 -16.63 -22.12
N LEU A 329 -27.14 -15.96 -21.93
CA LEU A 329 -28.20 -15.85 -22.93
C LEU A 329 -27.78 -15.09 -24.18
N LYS A 330 -26.91 -14.07 -24.04
CA LYS A 330 -26.37 -13.29 -25.18
C LYS A 330 -25.49 -14.14 -26.09
N TYR A 331 -24.64 -14.96 -25.51
CA TYR A 331 -23.61 -15.71 -26.25
C TYR A 331 -23.98 -17.19 -26.49
N ALA A 332 -25.02 -17.71 -25.81
CA ALA A 332 -25.45 -19.10 -25.95
C ALA A 332 -26.39 -19.35 -27.14
N ALA A 333 -26.71 -18.34 -27.98
CA ALA A 333 -27.71 -18.46 -29.07
C ALA A 333 -27.45 -19.67 -30.00
N SER A 334 -26.19 -20.04 -30.23
CA SER A 334 -25.81 -21.22 -31.00
C SER A 334 -26.05 -22.55 -30.28
N GLY A 335 -25.97 -22.56 -28.95
CA GLY A 335 -26.07 -23.77 -28.11
C GLY A 335 -27.48 -24.00 -27.51
N LYS A 336 -28.38 -23.04 -27.64
CA LYS A 336 -29.79 -23.08 -27.23
C LYS A 336 -30.05 -23.52 -25.77
N ARG A 337 -29.06 -23.49 -24.92
CA ARG A 337 -29.22 -23.91 -23.53
C ARG A 337 -28.24 -23.22 -22.59
N VAL A 338 -28.76 -22.77 -21.43
CA VAL A 338 -28.00 -22.27 -20.28
C VAL A 338 -28.36 -23.12 -19.07
N ASP A 339 -27.33 -23.66 -18.41
CA ASP A 339 -27.48 -24.46 -17.18
C ASP A 339 -26.99 -23.62 -15.98
N ILE A 340 -27.82 -23.46 -14.95
CA ILE A 340 -27.48 -22.77 -13.68
C ILE A 340 -27.46 -23.83 -12.58
N ALA A 341 -26.30 -24.08 -11.98
CA ALA A 341 -26.14 -25.09 -10.95
C ALA A 341 -25.71 -24.44 -9.62
N LEU A 342 -26.51 -24.68 -8.56
CA LEU A 342 -26.18 -24.31 -7.19
C LEU A 342 -25.66 -25.52 -6.44
N SER A 343 -24.50 -25.42 -5.83
CA SER A 343 -23.87 -26.51 -5.07
C SER A 343 -23.11 -25.99 -3.85
N ARG A 344 -22.85 -26.88 -2.89
CA ARG A 344 -21.90 -26.68 -1.81
C ARG A 344 -20.56 -27.24 -2.21
N GLY A 345 -19.49 -26.61 -1.73
CA GLY A 345 -18.13 -27.05 -1.93
C GLY A 345 -17.24 -26.59 -0.79
N GLU A 346 -15.96 -26.82 -0.93
CA GLU A 346 -14.92 -26.33 -0.05
C GLU A 346 -14.01 -25.39 -0.81
N ALA A 347 -13.66 -24.27 -0.19
CA ALA A 347 -12.65 -23.35 -0.69
C ALA A 347 -11.25 -23.96 -0.56
N PRO A 348 -10.22 -23.46 -1.25
CA PRO A 348 -8.85 -23.98 -1.15
C PRO A 348 -8.26 -23.97 0.27
N ASP A 349 -8.80 -23.13 1.17
CA ASP A 349 -8.44 -23.06 2.59
C ASP A 349 -9.26 -24.01 3.48
N GLY A 350 -10.08 -24.90 2.89
CA GLY A 350 -10.91 -25.89 3.58
C GLY A 350 -12.20 -25.33 4.18
N LYS A 351 -12.53 -24.04 3.96
CA LYS A 351 -13.78 -23.47 4.46
C LYS A 351 -14.96 -23.79 3.54
N PRO A 352 -16.18 -23.91 4.10
CA PRO A 352 -17.37 -24.17 3.30
C PRO A 352 -17.65 -22.98 2.37
N GLU A 353 -17.93 -23.28 1.11
CA GLU A 353 -18.36 -22.29 0.12
C GLU A 353 -19.61 -22.72 -0.62
N ALA A 354 -20.40 -21.75 -1.03
CA ALA A 354 -21.50 -21.91 -1.98
C ALA A 354 -20.99 -21.60 -3.39
N ARG A 355 -21.35 -22.42 -4.36
CA ARG A 355 -20.98 -22.25 -5.77
C ARG A 355 -22.23 -22.11 -6.61
N VAL A 356 -22.28 -21.06 -7.42
CA VAL A 356 -23.31 -20.89 -8.48
C VAL A 356 -22.57 -20.89 -9.81
N ALA A 357 -22.72 -21.95 -10.57
CA ALA A 357 -22.13 -22.10 -11.91
C ALA A 357 -23.19 -21.79 -12.97
N VAL A 358 -22.90 -20.84 -13.85
CA VAL A 358 -23.70 -20.50 -15.03
C VAL A 358 -22.92 -20.97 -16.25
N ARG A 359 -23.44 -21.99 -16.95
CA ARG A 359 -22.81 -22.61 -18.12
C ARG A 359 -23.63 -22.33 -19.36
N ASP A 360 -23.03 -21.74 -20.36
CA ASP A 360 -23.54 -21.65 -21.72
C ASP A 360 -22.92 -22.73 -22.63
N ARG A 361 -23.56 -22.93 -23.78
CA ARG A 361 -23.08 -23.83 -24.84
C ARG A 361 -22.79 -23.07 -26.12
N GLY A 362 -22.26 -21.85 -25.96
CA GLY A 362 -21.91 -20.97 -27.05
C GLY A 362 -20.59 -21.32 -27.73
N PRO A 363 -20.02 -20.37 -28.48
CA PRO A 363 -18.78 -20.59 -29.23
C PRO A 363 -17.54 -20.75 -28.33
N GLY A 364 -17.67 -20.50 -27.03
CA GLY A 364 -16.53 -20.47 -26.11
C GLY A 364 -15.65 -19.24 -26.29
N ILE A 365 -14.63 -19.14 -25.45
CA ILE A 365 -13.75 -17.98 -25.35
C ILE A 365 -12.31 -18.45 -25.48
N ALA A 366 -11.50 -17.77 -26.30
CA ALA A 366 -10.08 -18.08 -26.45
C ALA A 366 -9.30 -17.82 -25.16
N PRO A 367 -8.29 -18.65 -24.80
CA PRO A 367 -7.58 -18.56 -23.53
C PRO A 367 -6.94 -17.20 -23.27
N GLU A 368 -6.50 -16.48 -24.30
CA GLU A 368 -5.88 -15.16 -24.24
C GLU A 368 -6.83 -14.08 -23.71
N HIS A 369 -8.14 -14.25 -23.86
CA HIS A 369 -9.16 -13.31 -23.38
C HIS A 369 -9.58 -13.58 -21.94
N LEU A 370 -9.46 -14.83 -21.44
CA LEU A 370 -9.99 -15.22 -20.12
C LEU A 370 -9.50 -14.32 -18.95
N PRO A 371 -8.19 -13.99 -18.84
CA PRO A 371 -7.71 -13.13 -17.75
C PRO A 371 -8.29 -11.72 -17.80
N ARG A 372 -8.67 -11.25 -18.99
CA ARG A 372 -9.10 -9.87 -19.26
C ARG A 372 -10.59 -9.66 -19.17
N LEU A 373 -11.41 -10.71 -19.19
CA LEU A 373 -12.88 -10.62 -19.21
C LEU A 373 -13.48 -9.79 -18.07
N THR A 374 -12.79 -9.71 -16.94
CA THR A 374 -13.21 -8.92 -15.77
C THR A 374 -12.60 -7.50 -15.73
N GLU A 375 -11.84 -7.11 -16.76
CA GLU A 375 -11.38 -5.73 -16.93
C GLU A 375 -12.57 -4.84 -17.34
N ARG A 376 -12.57 -3.59 -16.89
CA ARG A 376 -13.63 -2.63 -17.23
C ARG A 376 -13.60 -2.31 -18.72
N PHE A 377 -14.77 -2.30 -19.37
CA PHE A 377 -14.96 -2.04 -20.80
C PHE A 377 -14.32 -3.06 -21.74
N TYR A 378 -13.76 -4.15 -21.21
CA TYR A 378 -13.18 -5.18 -22.05
C TYR A 378 -14.27 -5.99 -22.78
N ARG A 379 -14.02 -6.31 -24.05
CA ARG A 379 -14.87 -7.10 -24.92
C ARG A 379 -14.01 -7.92 -25.88
N VAL A 380 -14.36 -9.18 -26.09
CA VAL A 380 -13.68 -10.06 -27.06
C VAL A 380 -13.92 -9.56 -28.48
N ASP A 381 -15.19 -9.26 -28.83
CA ASP A 381 -15.59 -8.59 -30.07
C ASP A 381 -16.39 -7.33 -29.73
N VAL A 382 -15.84 -6.20 -30.16
CA VAL A 382 -16.44 -4.87 -29.87
C VAL A 382 -17.71 -4.66 -30.70
N SER A 383 -17.74 -5.12 -31.97
CA SER A 383 -18.83 -4.91 -32.89
C SER A 383 -20.05 -5.75 -32.52
N GLU A 384 -19.86 -7.04 -32.29
CA GLU A 384 -20.91 -7.97 -31.89
C GLU A 384 -21.48 -7.62 -30.52
N SER A 385 -20.61 -7.34 -29.54
CA SER A 385 -21.02 -6.95 -28.20
C SER A 385 -21.82 -5.65 -28.19
N ARG A 386 -21.46 -4.67 -29.05
CA ARG A 386 -22.24 -3.43 -29.23
C ARG A 386 -23.63 -3.69 -29.79
N ALA A 387 -23.74 -4.55 -30.79
CA ALA A 387 -25.03 -4.93 -31.40
C ALA A 387 -25.97 -5.58 -30.38
N GLN A 388 -25.41 -6.33 -29.42
CA GLN A 388 -26.13 -7.00 -28.33
C GLN A 388 -26.30 -6.14 -27.07
N GLY A 389 -25.97 -4.84 -27.13
CA GLY A 389 -26.17 -3.89 -26.03
C GLY A 389 -25.26 -4.08 -24.82
N GLY A 390 -24.12 -4.77 -24.99
CA GLY A 390 -23.14 -4.96 -23.93
C GLY A 390 -22.44 -3.63 -23.55
N THR A 391 -22.26 -3.38 -22.24
CA THR A 391 -21.53 -2.20 -21.71
C THR A 391 -20.05 -2.48 -21.52
N GLY A 392 -19.64 -3.75 -21.37
CA GLY A 392 -18.31 -4.17 -20.97
C GLY A 392 -18.01 -3.94 -19.48
N LEU A 393 -19.03 -3.60 -18.67
CA LEU A 393 -18.92 -3.38 -17.23
C LEU A 393 -19.49 -4.53 -16.40
N GLY A 394 -20.38 -5.37 -16.96
CA GLY A 394 -21.11 -6.39 -16.21
C GLY A 394 -20.19 -7.37 -15.46
N LEU A 395 -19.18 -7.96 -16.13
CA LEU A 395 -18.25 -8.90 -15.48
C LEU A 395 -17.28 -8.20 -14.49
N ALA A 396 -16.91 -6.96 -14.75
CA ALA A 396 -16.15 -6.17 -13.77
C ALA A 396 -17.00 -5.93 -12.51
N LEU A 397 -18.29 -5.58 -12.68
CA LEU A 397 -19.23 -5.41 -11.59
C LEU A 397 -19.40 -6.72 -10.78
N VAL A 398 -19.58 -7.86 -11.46
CA VAL A 398 -19.64 -9.19 -10.83
C VAL A 398 -18.41 -9.44 -9.96
N LYS A 399 -17.20 -9.21 -10.48
CA LYS A 399 -15.95 -9.37 -9.74
C LYS A 399 -15.90 -8.48 -8.50
N HIS A 400 -16.25 -7.20 -8.62
CA HIS A 400 -16.23 -6.26 -7.49
C HIS A 400 -17.25 -6.64 -6.41
N ILE A 401 -18.48 -7.03 -6.79
CA ILE A 401 -19.49 -7.50 -5.83
C ILE A 401 -19.01 -8.76 -5.13
N LEU A 402 -18.55 -9.77 -5.86
CA LEU A 402 -18.08 -11.01 -5.25
C LEU A 402 -16.90 -10.77 -4.31
N ASN A 403 -15.93 -9.93 -4.68
CA ASN A 403 -14.82 -9.57 -3.80
C ASN A 403 -15.30 -8.90 -2.51
N ARG A 404 -16.27 -7.97 -2.58
CA ARG A 404 -16.88 -7.34 -1.40
C ARG A 404 -17.54 -8.36 -0.47
N HIS A 405 -18.12 -9.44 -1.03
CA HIS A 405 -18.71 -10.55 -0.29
C HIS A 405 -17.68 -11.58 0.19
N GLY A 406 -16.37 -11.34 0.00
CA GLY A 406 -15.31 -12.29 0.31
C GLY A 406 -15.28 -13.52 -0.58
N GLY A 407 -15.97 -13.44 -1.72
CA GLY A 407 -16.04 -14.47 -2.74
C GLY A 407 -15.08 -14.24 -3.90
N ARG A 408 -15.22 -15.04 -4.95
CA ARG A 408 -14.43 -14.95 -6.20
C ARG A 408 -15.21 -15.44 -7.39
N LEU A 409 -14.81 -15.04 -8.60
CA LEU A 409 -15.30 -15.55 -9.88
C LEU A 409 -14.23 -16.45 -10.51
N THR A 410 -14.62 -17.65 -10.97
CA THR A 410 -13.79 -18.47 -11.86
C THR A 410 -14.46 -18.61 -13.22
N ILE A 411 -13.65 -18.62 -14.27
CA ILE A 411 -14.13 -18.70 -15.67
C ILE A 411 -13.38 -19.82 -16.35
N GLU A 412 -14.13 -20.80 -16.86
CA GLU A 412 -13.61 -21.93 -17.62
C GLU A 412 -14.28 -21.92 -18.99
N SER A 413 -13.48 -21.98 -20.05
CA SER A 413 -14.01 -22.01 -21.40
C SER A 413 -13.10 -22.77 -22.36
N VAL A 414 -13.72 -23.43 -23.31
CA VAL A 414 -13.05 -24.10 -24.44
C VAL A 414 -13.74 -23.67 -25.72
N LEU A 415 -12.99 -23.26 -26.72
CA LEU A 415 -13.52 -22.88 -28.02
C LEU A 415 -14.39 -24.01 -28.60
N GLY A 416 -15.59 -23.67 -29.03
CA GLY A 416 -16.59 -24.59 -29.57
C GLY A 416 -17.38 -25.38 -28.51
N GLN A 417 -17.10 -25.22 -27.21
CA GLN A 417 -17.78 -25.97 -26.15
C GLN A 417 -18.52 -25.11 -25.13
N GLY A 418 -18.52 -23.77 -25.32
CA GLY A 418 -19.13 -22.80 -24.42
C GLY A 418 -18.23 -22.35 -23.28
N ALA A 419 -18.83 -21.65 -22.31
CA ALA A 419 -18.15 -21.15 -21.13
C ALA A 419 -18.93 -21.46 -19.85
N THR A 420 -18.20 -21.56 -18.74
CA THR A 420 -18.76 -21.72 -17.40
C THR A 420 -18.22 -20.61 -16.51
N PHE A 421 -19.11 -19.82 -15.96
CA PHE A 421 -18.82 -18.75 -15.00
C PHE A 421 -19.29 -19.22 -13.62
N THR A 422 -18.36 -19.41 -12.68
CA THR A 422 -18.70 -19.87 -11.33
C THR A 422 -18.43 -18.79 -10.30
N ALA A 423 -19.51 -18.35 -9.65
CA ALA A 423 -19.44 -17.48 -8.48
C ALA A 423 -19.23 -18.33 -7.23
N HIS A 424 -18.18 -18.05 -6.48
CA HIS A 424 -17.85 -18.70 -5.22
C HIS A 424 -18.11 -17.71 -4.09
N LEU A 425 -18.89 -18.10 -3.09
CA LEU A 425 -19.25 -17.27 -1.93
C LEU A 425 -19.01 -18.05 -0.62
N PRO A 426 -18.52 -17.41 0.44
CA PRO A 426 -18.43 -18.06 1.74
C PRO A 426 -19.81 -18.55 2.17
N ALA A 427 -19.97 -19.84 2.51
CA ALA A 427 -21.22 -20.38 3.01
C ALA A 427 -21.28 -20.25 4.53
N ALA A 428 -22.49 -19.99 5.08
CA ALA A 428 -22.69 -20.11 6.49
C ALA A 428 -22.45 -21.56 6.95
N GLN A 429 -21.68 -21.75 8.01
CA GLN A 429 -21.67 -23.03 8.70
C GLN A 429 -23.09 -23.30 9.19
N ILE A 430 -23.71 -24.37 8.69
CA ILE A 430 -24.90 -24.88 9.36
C ILE A 430 -24.39 -25.62 10.59
N ASP A 431 -24.52 -25.02 11.76
CA ASP A 431 -24.62 -25.80 12.98
C ASP A 431 -25.84 -26.71 12.79
N VAL A 432 -25.60 -27.96 12.40
CA VAL A 432 -26.57 -29.00 12.53
C VAL A 432 -26.70 -29.18 14.03
N GLY A 433 -27.54 -28.35 14.65
CA GLY A 433 -27.92 -28.46 16.03
C GLY A 433 -28.42 -29.88 16.22
N THR A 434 -27.61 -30.69 16.88
CA THR A 434 -27.98 -31.97 17.45
C THR A 434 -29.06 -31.66 18.49
N ASN A 435 -30.30 -31.59 18.02
CA ASN A 435 -31.45 -31.66 18.92
C ASN A 435 -31.48 -33.09 19.44
N ARG A 436 -30.91 -33.30 20.65
CA ARG A 436 -31.19 -34.46 21.50
C ARG A 436 -32.34 -34.13 22.41
#